data_e8f5dd95369e111e98a31af71e9f763b
#
_entry.id   e8f5dd95369e111e98a31af71e9f763b
#
_cell.length_a   1.000
_cell.length_b   1.000
_cell.length_c   1.000
_cell.angle_alpha   90.00
_cell.angle_beta   90.00
_cell.angle_gamma   90.00
#
_symmetry.space_group_name_H-M   'P 1'
#
loop_
_entity.id
_entity.type
_entity.pdbx_description
1 polymer ?
#
loop_
_entity_poly.entity_id
_entity_poly.type
_entity_poly.pdbx_seq_one_letter_code
_entity_poly.pdbx_strand_id
1 'polypeptide(L)'
;DGVVWRTADTPENSAAFSRPAGRNGIGGYPQVRMVCLMELSSHLINASAFDSENVSEMRLAAQLAERTPDMSITLFDKGFYSLGLLHHWQMSGEKRHWLLPLKKNTQYEVVRKLGRGDELVKLKTSPQARKQWPALPEWFTARLLTRTV
;
A
#
# COMPACT_ATOMS: atom_id res chain seq x y z
N ASP A 1 6.09 5.39 -0.68
CA ASP A 1 5.24 6.54 -0.97
C ASP A 1 5.08 6.70 -2.49
N GLY A 2 3.96 7.30 -2.90
CA GLY A 2 3.65 7.54 -4.31
C GLY A 2 3.98 8.95 -4.74
N VAL A 3 4.44 9.10 -5.97
CA VAL A 3 4.71 10.39 -6.61
C VAL A 3 4.10 10.41 -8.02
N VAL A 4 3.67 11.60 -8.45
CA VAL A 4 3.13 11.80 -9.80
C VAL A 4 4.01 12.81 -10.53
N TRP A 5 4.45 12.44 -11.74
CA TRP A 5 5.23 13.30 -12.62
C TRP A 5 4.50 13.60 -13.92
N ARG A 6 4.75 14.77 -14.47
CA ARG A 6 4.36 15.11 -15.83
C ARG A 6 5.38 14.52 -16.80
N THR A 7 4.90 13.98 -17.90
CA THR A 7 5.73 13.58 -19.03
C THR A 7 5.67 14.60 -20.16
N ALA A 8 6.58 14.51 -21.11
CA ALA A 8 6.53 15.37 -22.32
C ALA A 8 5.21 15.16 -23.07
N ASP A 9 4.69 16.22 -23.66
CA ASP A 9 3.45 16.18 -24.45
C ASP A 9 3.72 15.67 -25.87
N THR A 10 3.95 14.36 -25.97
CA THR A 10 4.14 13.66 -27.23
C THR A 10 2.97 12.73 -27.51
N PRO A 11 2.74 12.34 -28.79
CA PRO A 11 1.70 11.34 -29.12
C PRO A 11 1.90 10.03 -28.38
N GLU A 12 3.13 9.55 -28.24
CA GLU A 12 3.46 8.29 -27.56
C GLU A 12 3.13 8.36 -26.08
N ASN A 13 3.53 9.43 -25.40
CA ASN A 13 3.20 9.62 -23.98
C ASN A 13 1.70 9.81 -23.76
N SER A 14 1.00 10.48 -24.67
CA SER A 14 -0.44 10.67 -24.62
C SER A 14 -1.21 9.37 -24.86
N ALA A 15 -0.64 8.42 -25.60
CA ALA A 15 -1.20 7.09 -25.80
C ALA A 15 -0.96 6.17 -24.58
N ALA A 16 0.21 6.33 -23.91
CA ALA A 16 0.61 5.49 -22.79
C ALA A 16 0.03 5.94 -21.42
N PHE A 17 -0.11 7.25 -21.22
CA PHE A 17 -0.44 7.82 -19.92
C PHE A 17 -1.67 8.72 -20.00
N SER A 18 -2.54 8.63 -19.00
CA SER A 18 -3.71 9.50 -18.88
C SER A 18 -3.32 10.94 -18.61
N ARG A 19 -4.22 11.85 -18.94
CA ARG A 19 -4.16 13.25 -18.54
C ARG A 19 -5.16 13.50 -17.43
N PRO A 20 -4.83 14.34 -16.44
CA PRO A 20 -5.80 14.69 -15.41
C PRO A 20 -6.99 15.41 -16.04
N ALA A 21 -8.18 15.19 -15.48
CA ALA A 21 -9.39 15.91 -15.91
C ALA A 21 -9.22 17.41 -15.60
N GLY A 22 -9.26 18.25 -16.65
CA GLY A 22 -9.28 19.69 -16.52
C GLY A 22 -10.70 20.24 -16.33
N ARG A 23 -10.82 21.50 -15.89
CA ARG A 23 -12.12 22.19 -15.75
C ARG A 23 -12.95 22.21 -17.04
N ASN A 24 -12.31 22.17 -18.21
CA ASN A 24 -12.93 22.26 -19.54
C ASN A 24 -12.67 21.01 -20.40
N GLY A 25 -12.52 19.84 -19.79
CA GLY A 25 -12.23 18.60 -20.51
C GLY A 25 -10.81 18.08 -20.27
N ILE A 26 -10.15 17.57 -21.33
CA ILE A 26 -8.77 17.05 -21.22
C ILE A 26 -7.81 18.19 -20.93
N GLY A 27 -7.19 18.17 -19.78
CA GLY A 27 -6.27 19.21 -19.34
C GLY A 27 -4.89 18.69 -19.00
N GLY A 28 -3.89 19.55 -19.19
CA GLY A 28 -2.53 19.29 -18.74
C GLY A 28 -1.75 18.28 -19.56
N TYR A 29 -0.58 17.93 -19.05
CA TYR A 29 0.35 16.97 -19.65
C TYR A 29 -0.03 15.54 -19.24
N PRO A 30 0.35 14.53 -20.03
CA PRO A 30 0.25 13.14 -19.61
C PRO A 30 1.04 12.92 -18.31
N GLN A 31 0.52 12.10 -17.40
CA GLN A 31 1.13 11.93 -16.08
C GLN A 31 1.36 10.45 -15.75
N VAL A 32 2.49 10.19 -15.13
CA VAL A 32 2.88 8.90 -14.61
C VAL A 32 2.88 8.93 -13.09
N ARG A 33 2.29 7.91 -12.49
CA ARG A 33 2.38 7.65 -11.04
C ARG A 33 3.41 6.59 -10.78
N MET A 34 4.25 6.80 -9.78
CA MET A 34 5.23 5.82 -9.34
C MET A 34 5.13 5.61 -7.84
N VAL A 35 5.28 4.37 -7.41
CA VAL A 35 5.46 3.98 -6.00
C VAL A 35 6.82 3.32 -5.87
N CYS A 36 7.59 3.70 -4.86
CA CYS A 36 8.93 3.17 -4.60
C CYS A 36 8.97 2.44 -3.26
N LEU A 37 9.71 1.35 -3.24
CA LEU A 37 10.21 0.67 -2.05
C LEU A 37 11.65 1.12 -1.81
N MET A 38 11.89 1.80 -0.70
CA MET A 38 13.19 2.38 -0.36
C MET A 38 13.73 1.75 0.91
N GLU A 39 15.02 1.47 0.94
CA GLU A 39 15.73 1.04 2.13
C GLU A 39 16.04 2.26 3.00
N LEU A 40 15.66 2.20 4.30
CA LEU A 40 15.63 3.39 5.16
C LEU A 40 17.01 3.88 5.59
N SER A 41 18.01 3.00 5.72
CA SER A 41 19.33 3.38 6.20
C SER A 41 20.20 3.99 5.11
N SER A 42 20.13 3.44 3.91
CA SER A 42 20.92 3.88 2.75
C SER A 42 20.19 4.87 1.84
N HIS A 43 18.85 4.97 1.96
CA HIS A 43 17.95 5.70 1.08
C HIS A 43 17.99 5.23 -0.39
N LEU A 44 18.43 3.99 -0.63
CA LEU A 44 18.43 3.40 -1.95
C LEU A 44 17.03 2.89 -2.32
N ILE A 45 16.63 3.13 -3.56
CA ILE A 45 15.41 2.56 -4.11
C ILE A 45 15.68 1.09 -4.44
N ASN A 46 15.06 0.20 -3.69
CA ASN A 46 15.16 -1.25 -3.90
C ASN A 46 14.29 -1.72 -5.08
N ALA A 47 13.09 -1.16 -5.21
CA ALA A 47 12.17 -1.46 -6.30
C ALA A 47 11.23 -0.29 -6.57
N SER A 48 10.73 -0.20 -7.79
CA SER A 48 9.68 0.75 -8.15
C SER A 48 8.63 0.09 -9.04
N ALA A 49 7.40 0.58 -8.98
CA ALA A 49 6.32 0.29 -9.89
C ALA A 49 5.71 1.60 -10.37
N PHE A 50 5.42 1.71 -11.65
CA PHE A 50 4.82 2.90 -12.22
C PHE A 50 3.79 2.56 -13.29
N ASP A 51 2.84 3.43 -13.48
CA ASP A 51 1.78 3.33 -14.48
C ASP A 51 1.17 4.72 -14.69
N SER A 52 0.18 4.82 -15.56
CA SER A 52 -0.61 6.03 -15.75
C SER A 52 -1.17 6.56 -14.40
N GLU A 53 -1.29 7.88 -14.26
CA GLU A 53 -1.68 8.53 -13.01
C GLU A 53 -3.05 8.08 -12.47
N ASN A 54 -3.95 7.62 -13.35
CA ASN A 54 -5.26 7.09 -12.98
C ASN A 54 -5.20 5.70 -12.30
N VAL A 55 -4.05 5.02 -12.36
CA VAL A 55 -3.83 3.77 -11.63
C VAL A 55 -3.55 4.10 -10.15
N SER A 56 -4.25 3.42 -9.24
CA SER A 56 -4.12 3.71 -7.82
C SER A 56 -2.76 3.28 -7.26
N GLU A 57 -2.25 4.03 -6.27
CA GLU A 57 -1.04 3.69 -5.53
C GLU A 57 -1.09 2.30 -4.90
N MET A 58 -2.27 1.88 -4.45
CA MET A 58 -2.49 0.54 -3.87
C MET A 58 -2.20 -0.58 -4.88
N ARG A 59 -2.58 -0.37 -6.15
CA ARG A 59 -2.32 -1.34 -7.22
C ARG A 59 -0.84 -1.42 -7.55
N LEU A 60 -0.16 -0.28 -7.58
CA LEU A 60 1.29 -0.22 -7.79
C LEU A 60 2.06 -0.81 -6.61
N ALA A 61 1.65 -0.50 -5.38
CA ALA A 61 2.25 -1.08 -4.19
C ALA A 61 2.13 -2.62 -4.17
N ALA A 62 0.99 -3.17 -4.59
CA ALA A 62 0.82 -4.63 -4.66
C ALA A 62 1.85 -5.32 -5.55
N GLN A 63 2.31 -4.67 -6.63
CA GLN A 63 3.35 -5.20 -7.51
C GLN A 63 4.74 -5.23 -6.84
N LEU A 64 4.95 -4.44 -5.80
CA LEU A 64 6.22 -4.39 -5.05
C LEU A 64 6.31 -5.49 -3.99
N ALA A 65 5.20 -6.13 -3.64
CA ALA A 65 5.19 -7.16 -2.61
C ALA A 65 6.17 -8.30 -2.92
N GLU A 66 6.22 -8.78 -4.17
CA GLU A 66 7.11 -9.86 -4.59
C GLU A 66 8.59 -9.44 -4.62
N ARG A 67 8.85 -8.13 -4.74
CA ARG A 67 10.22 -7.56 -4.78
C ARG A 67 10.72 -7.13 -3.41
N THR A 68 9.89 -7.26 -2.37
CA THR A 68 10.27 -6.95 -1.00
C THR A 68 11.22 -8.04 -0.48
N PRO A 69 12.33 -7.68 0.16
CA PRO A 69 13.23 -8.67 0.74
C PRO A 69 12.53 -9.51 1.81
N ASP A 70 12.88 -10.78 1.91
CA ASP A 70 12.49 -11.62 3.02
C ASP A 70 13.12 -11.15 4.34
N MET A 71 12.56 -11.58 5.48
CA MET A 71 13.00 -11.20 6.81
C MET A 71 13.09 -9.68 7.03
N SER A 72 12.12 -8.94 6.48
CA SER A 72 12.08 -7.48 6.50
C SER A 72 10.82 -6.94 7.16
N ILE A 73 10.85 -5.66 7.52
CA ILE A 73 9.68 -4.89 7.94
C ILE A 73 9.51 -3.68 7.02
N THR A 74 8.35 -3.57 6.39
CA THR A 74 8.01 -2.43 5.54
C THR A 74 7.19 -1.42 6.32
N LEU A 75 7.61 -0.17 6.31
CA LEU A 75 6.86 0.95 6.89
C LEU A 75 5.96 1.54 5.81
N PHE A 76 4.66 1.51 6.05
CA PHE A 76 3.67 2.14 5.17
C PHE A 76 3.10 3.40 5.82
N ASP A 77 2.75 4.36 5.00
CA ASP A 77 1.91 5.43 5.46
C ASP A 77 0.45 4.96 5.61
N LYS A 78 -0.38 5.80 6.23
CA LYS A 78 -1.80 5.51 6.46
C LYS A 78 -2.61 5.36 5.17
N GLY A 79 -2.17 5.93 4.06
CA GLY A 79 -2.80 5.85 2.75
C GLY A 79 -2.86 4.41 2.23
N PHE A 80 -1.84 3.61 2.55
CA PHE A 80 -1.76 2.21 2.15
C PHE A 80 -2.55 1.24 3.06
N TYR A 81 -3.36 1.74 3.99
CA TYR A 81 -4.15 0.87 4.85
C TYR A 81 -5.21 0.10 4.07
N SER A 82 -4.92 -1.15 3.76
CA SER A 82 -5.82 -2.14 3.19
C SER A 82 -5.46 -3.52 3.72
N LEU A 83 -6.38 -4.20 4.38
CA LEU A 83 -6.12 -5.54 4.92
C LEU A 83 -5.75 -6.53 3.81
N GLY A 84 -6.29 -6.36 2.61
CA GLY A 84 -5.93 -7.18 1.45
C GLY A 84 -4.50 -6.96 1.00
N LEU A 85 -4.05 -5.71 0.88
CA LEU A 85 -2.66 -5.39 0.54
C LEU A 85 -1.70 -5.93 1.61
N LEU A 86 -2.00 -5.71 2.89
CA LEU A 86 -1.16 -6.15 4.00
C LEU A 86 -1.05 -7.67 4.07
N HIS A 87 -2.15 -8.38 3.84
CA HIS A 87 -2.16 -9.84 3.74
C HIS A 87 -1.33 -10.32 2.55
N HIS A 88 -1.55 -9.74 1.36
CA HIS A 88 -0.77 -10.05 0.17
C HIS A 88 0.73 -9.82 0.41
N TRP A 89 1.11 -8.70 1.01
CA TRP A 89 2.49 -8.38 1.37
C TRP A 89 3.14 -9.44 2.24
N GLN A 90 2.43 -9.84 3.29
CA GLN A 90 2.90 -10.86 4.24
C GLN A 90 3.05 -12.23 3.59
N MET A 91 2.15 -12.57 2.66
CA MET A 91 2.12 -13.90 2.01
C MET A 91 3.03 -13.99 0.78
N SER A 92 3.56 -12.88 0.28
CA SER A 92 4.41 -12.85 -0.92
C SER A 92 5.85 -13.29 -0.67
N GLY A 93 6.22 -13.65 0.56
CA GLY A 93 7.56 -14.16 0.89
C GLY A 93 7.67 -14.60 2.34
N GLU A 94 8.91 -14.82 2.80
CA GLU A 94 9.19 -15.33 4.13
C GLU A 94 9.45 -14.21 5.13
N LYS A 95 8.71 -14.21 6.27
CA LYS A 95 8.89 -13.24 7.37
C LYS A 95 8.88 -11.78 6.91
N ARG A 96 8.02 -11.46 5.96
CA ARG A 96 7.78 -10.09 5.51
C ARG A 96 6.73 -9.46 6.41
N HIS A 97 7.17 -8.54 7.23
CA HIS A 97 6.32 -7.81 8.17
C HIS A 97 6.02 -6.41 7.64
N TRP A 98 5.02 -5.81 8.23
CA TRP A 98 4.61 -4.44 7.91
C TRP A 98 4.25 -3.67 9.19
N LEU A 99 4.40 -2.37 9.14
CA LEU A 99 3.99 -1.43 10.18
C LEU A 99 3.37 -0.21 9.52
N LEU A 100 2.19 0.19 9.98
CA LEU A 100 1.51 1.39 9.52
C LEU A 100 0.58 1.95 10.61
N PRO A 101 0.26 3.26 10.54
CA PRO A 101 -0.71 3.87 11.45
C PRO A 101 -2.11 3.28 11.25
N LEU A 102 -2.77 2.93 12.36
CA LEU A 102 -4.15 2.47 12.32
C LEU A 102 -5.09 3.61 11.91
N LYS A 103 -6.07 3.33 11.06
CA LYS A 103 -7.12 4.30 10.72
C LYS A 103 -8.02 4.56 11.93
N LYS A 104 -8.38 5.83 12.13
CA LYS A 104 -9.37 6.21 13.14
C LYS A 104 -10.68 5.43 12.90
N ASN A 105 -11.32 4.99 13.97
CA ASN A 105 -12.56 4.22 13.95
C ASN A 105 -12.43 2.78 13.36
N THR A 106 -11.21 2.24 13.20
CA THR A 106 -11.05 0.84 12.86
C THR A 106 -11.59 -0.04 13.97
N GLN A 107 -12.52 -0.94 13.63
CA GLN A 107 -13.07 -1.92 14.56
C GLN A 107 -12.16 -3.14 14.64
N TYR A 108 -11.83 -3.57 15.84
CA TYR A 108 -11.03 -4.77 16.09
C TYR A 108 -11.48 -5.43 17.40
N GLU A 109 -11.16 -6.70 17.55
CA GLU A 109 -11.35 -7.45 18.79
C GLU A 109 -9.98 -7.84 19.35
N VAL A 110 -9.77 -7.63 20.65
CA VAL A 110 -8.54 -8.05 21.33
C VAL A 110 -8.58 -9.56 21.55
N VAL A 111 -7.63 -10.28 20.97
CA VAL A 111 -7.47 -11.73 21.15
C VAL A 111 -6.60 -12.01 22.37
N ARG A 112 -5.50 -11.27 22.54
CA ARG A 112 -4.58 -11.46 23.66
C ARG A 112 -3.78 -10.19 23.94
N LYS A 113 -3.61 -9.84 25.21
CA LYS A 113 -2.64 -8.82 25.64
C LYS A 113 -1.26 -9.44 25.68
N LEU A 114 -0.29 -8.79 25.03
CA LEU A 114 1.12 -9.20 24.98
C LEU A 114 1.98 -8.40 25.97
N GLY A 115 1.56 -7.16 26.27
CA GLY A 115 2.23 -6.26 27.18
C GLY A 115 1.49 -4.93 27.31
N ARG A 116 2.10 -3.93 27.96
CA ARG A 116 1.54 -2.59 28.06
C ARG A 116 1.53 -1.90 26.68
N GLY A 117 0.34 -1.62 26.16
CA GLY A 117 0.17 -1.04 24.82
C GLY A 117 0.59 -1.97 23.69
N ASP A 118 0.49 -3.28 23.90
CA ASP A 118 0.86 -4.31 22.96
C ASP A 118 -0.17 -5.43 22.98
N GLU A 119 -0.91 -5.59 21.92
CA GLU A 119 -2.05 -6.50 21.83
C GLU A 119 -2.07 -7.26 20.51
N LEU A 120 -2.46 -8.53 20.58
CA LEU A 120 -2.85 -9.28 19.40
C LEU A 120 -4.34 -9.03 19.16
N VAL A 121 -4.67 -8.57 17.97
CA VAL A 121 -6.04 -8.22 17.59
C VAL A 121 -6.48 -8.96 16.34
N LYS A 122 -7.79 -9.12 16.18
CA LYS A 122 -8.39 -9.59 14.93
C LYS A 122 -9.31 -8.51 14.36
N LEU A 123 -9.25 -8.37 13.05
CA LEU A 123 -10.03 -7.41 12.28
C LEU A 123 -10.93 -8.17 11.30
N LYS A 124 -12.22 -7.82 11.27
CA LYS A 124 -13.14 -8.41 10.31
C LYS A 124 -12.92 -7.80 8.93
N THR A 125 -12.72 -8.64 7.93
CA THR A 125 -12.56 -8.20 6.54
C THR A 125 -13.92 -8.10 5.86
N SER A 126 -14.09 -7.10 4.98
CA SER A 126 -15.35 -6.95 4.25
C SER A 126 -15.48 -7.98 3.13
N PRO A 127 -16.71 -8.39 2.75
CA PRO A 127 -16.93 -9.25 1.59
C PRO A 127 -16.34 -8.67 0.29
N GLN A 128 -16.40 -7.35 0.13
CA GLN A 128 -15.82 -6.67 -1.03
C GLN A 128 -14.30 -6.78 -1.05
N ALA A 129 -13.63 -6.63 0.10
CA ALA A 129 -12.19 -6.82 0.20
C ALA A 129 -11.80 -8.25 -0.17
N ARG A 130 -12.53 -9.26 0.30
CA ARG A 130 -12.28 -10.67 -0.05
C ARG A 130 -12.56 -10.98 -1.52
N LYS A 131 -13.52 -10.29 -2.15
CA LYS A 131 -13.75 -10.40 -3.60
C LYS A 131 -12.54 -9.87 -4.40
N GLN A 132 -11.94 -8.76 -3.95
CA GLN A 132 -10.75 -8.18 -4.57
C GLN A 132 -9.47 -8.98 -4.27
N TRP A 133 -9.41 -9.58 -3.09
CA TRP A 133 -8.27 -10.36 -2.58
C TRP A 133 -8.74 -11.74 -2.13
N PRO A 134 -8.86 -12.72 -3.04
CA PRO A 134 -9.49 -14.02 -2.73
C PRO A 134 -8.79 -14.82 -1.62
N ALA A 135 -7.48 -14.62 -1.42
CA ALA A 135 -6.71 -15.24 -0.36
C ALA A 135 -6.91 -14.59 1.03
N LEU A 136 -7.57 -13.43 1.10
CA LEU A 136 -7.78 -12.71 2.35
C LEU A 136 -8.80 -13.46 3.25
N PRO A 137 -8.42 -13.85 4.49
CA PRO A 137 -9.33 -14.52 5.40
C PRO A 137 -10.44 -13.60 5.91
N GLU A 138 -11.52 -14.17 6.42
CA GLU A 138 -12.62 -13.40 7.05
C GLU A 138 -12.14 -12.62 8.27
N TRP A 139 -11.23 -13.19 9.04
CA TRP A 139 -10.60 -12.57 10.19
C TRP A 139 -9.11 -12.44 9.96
N PHE A 140 -8.65 -11.23 9.95
CA PHE A 140 -7.23 -10.88 9.78
C PHE A 140 -6.62 -10.58 11.14
N THR A 141 -5.56 -11.30 11.51
CA THR A 141 -4.86 -11.13 12.79
C THR A 141 -3.67 -10.21 12.62
N ALA A 142 -3.54 -9.24 13.53
CA ALA A 142 -2.44 -8.29 13.55
C ALA A 142 -1.99 -7.98 14.99
N ARG A 143 -0.79 -7.47 15.14
CA ARG A 143 -0.29 -6.90 16.39
C ARG A 143 -0.56 -5.41 16.42
N LEU A 144 -1.22 -4.94 17.46
CA LEU A 144 -1.52 -3.53 17.69
C LEU A 144 -0.58 -2.98 18.74
N LEU A 145 0.16 -1.93 18.38
CA LEU A 145 1.05 -1.22 19.28
C LEU A 145 0.48 0.17 19.56
N THR A 146 0.25 0.48 20.85
CA THR A 146 -0.19 1.80 21.30
C THR A 146 0.96 2.50 22.00
N ARG A 147 1.33 3.67 21.52
CA ARG A 147 2.34 4.54 22.12
C ARG A 147 1.75 5.93 22.37
N THR A 148 1.98 6.48 23.56
CA THR A 148 1.73 7.90 23.85
C THR A 148 3.02 8.66 23.49
N VAL A 149 2.89 9.64 22.64
CA VAL A 149 3.94 10.58 22.26
C VAL A 149 3.77 11.85 23.07
#